data_ecd4ccb2dc6911d54f39f4452d53d89b
#
_entry.id   ecd4ccb2dc6911d54f39f4452d53d89b
#
_cell.length_a   1.000
_cell.length_b   1.000
_cell.length_c   1.000
_cell.angle_alpha   90.00
_cell.angle_beta   90.00
_cell.angle_gamma   90.00
#
_symmetry.space_group_name_H-M   'P 1'
#
loop_
_entity.id
_entity.type
_entity.pdbx_description
1 polymer ?
#
loop_
_entity_poly.entity_id
_entity_poly.type
_entity_poly.pdbx_seq_one_letter_code
_entity_poly.pdbx_strand_id
1 'polypeptide(L)' 'MKTPKLLPWYARKAGVSLERAEALWRKAVREATIETGWVGNAEYWGSAMDHFVRLLEKERST' A
#
# COMPACT_ATOMS: atom_id res chain seq x y z
N MET A 1 3.09 -11.79 4.07
CA MET A 1 2.44 -10.67 4.75
C MET A 1 0.99 -10.53 4.33
N LYS A 2 0.12 -10.25 5.29
CA LYS A 2 -1.29 -10.10 4.97
C LYS A 2 -1.59 -8.74 4.38
N THR A 3 -2.46 -8.72 3.38
CA THR A 3 -2.96 -7.46 2.83
C THR A 3 -3.97 -6.85 3.81
N PRO A 4 -4.13 -5.51 3.79
CA PRO A 4 -5.13 -4.87 4.65
C PRO A 4 -6.52 -5.33 4.29
N LYS A 5 -7.38 -5.44 5.30
CA LYS A 5 -8.78 -5.80 5.09
C LYS A 5 -9.50 -4.78 4.21
N LEU A 6 -9.05 -3.54 4.26
CA LEU A 6 -9.65 -2.45 3.49
C LEU A 6 -9.05 -2.31 2.08
N LEU A 7 -8.17 -3.22 1.68
CA LEU A 7 -7.56 -3.15 0.35
C LEU A 7 -8.59 -3.05 -0.78
N PRO A 8 -9.66 -3.87 -0.81
CA PRO A 8 -10.68 -3.74 -1.84
C PRO A 8 -11.37 -2.38 -1.83
N TRP A 9 -11.58 -1.82 -0.64
CA TRP A 9 -12.18 -0.51 -0.50
C TRP A 9 -11.28 0.58 -1.10
N TYR A 10 -9.99 0.52 -0.80
CA TYR A 10 -9.03 1.47 -1.36
C TYR A 10 -8.94 1.34 -2.89
N ALA A 11 -8.95 0.12 -3.40
CA ALA A 11 -8.92 -0.13 -4.83
C ALA A 11 -10.12 0.51 -5.52
N ARG A 12 -11.30 0.30 -4.96
CA ARG A 12 -12.53 0.86 -5.51
C ARG A 12 -12.50 2.38 -5.48
N LYS A 13 -12.07 2.96 -4.37
CA LYS A 13 -12.00 4.40 -4.22
C LYS A 13 -11.03 5.05 -5.20
N ALA A 14 -9.92 4.38 -5.47
CA ALA A 14 -8.92 4.88 -6.40
C ALA A 14 -9.26 4.57 -7.86
N GLY A 15 -10.24 3.72 -8.10
CA GLY A 15 -10.61 3.35 -9.45
C GLY A 15 -9.64 2.39 -10.11
N VAL A 16 -8.94 1.58 -9.33
CA VAL A 16 -8.01 0.58 -9.85
C VAL A 16 -8.53 -0.82 -9.59
N SER A 17 -8.05 -1.79 -10.36
CA SER A 17 -8.43 -3.18 -10.15
C SER A 17 -7.86 -3.70 -8.84
N LEU A 18 -8.46 -4.74 -8.29
CA LEU A 18 -7.95 -5.37 -7.07
C LEU A 18 -6.52 -5.89 -7.28
N GLU A 19 -6.26 -6.48 -8.43
CA GLU A 19 -4.94 -6.98 -8.77
C GLU A 19 -3.89 -5.86 -8.77
N ARG A 20 -4.25 -4.73 -9.35
CA ARG A 20 -3.36 -3.58 -9.37
C ARG A 20 -3.12 -3.05 -7.96
N ALA A 21 -4.18 -2.97 -7.15
CA ALA A 21 -4.06 -2.52 -5.77
C ALA A 21 -3.14 -3.45 -4.96
N GLU A 22 -3.24 -4.75 -5.17
CA GLU A 22 -2.36 -5.70 -4.50
C GLU A 22 -0.90 -5.52 -4.91
N ALA A 23 -0.66 -5.25 -6.19
CA ALA A 23 0.70 -4.99 -6.68
C ALA A 23 1.28 -3.73 -6.03
N LEU A 24 0.46 -2.70 -5.93
CA LEU A 24 0.86 -1.45 -5.29
C LEU A 24 1.12 -1.64 -3.80
N TRP A 25 0.31 -2.47 -3.16
CA TRP A 25 0.52 -2.80 -1.75
C TRP A 25 1.86 -3.50 -1.53
N ARG A 26 2.21 -4.46 -2.38
CA ARG A 26 3.49 -5.14 -2.29
C ARG A 26 4.66 -4.16 -2.46
N LYS A 27 4.53 -3.20 -3.36
CA LYS A 27 5.53 -2.18 -3.56
C LYS A 27 5.64 -1.29 -2.32
N ALA A 28 4.50 -0.90 -1.74
CA ALA A 28 4.48 -0.08 -0.54
C ALA A 28 5.17 -0.79 0.64
N VAL A 29 4.90 -2.08 0.78
CA VAL A 29 5.53 -2.90 1.82
C VAL A 29 7.04 -2.94 1.65
N ARG A 30 7.50 -3.12 0.42
CA ARG A 30 8.93 -3.13 0.12
C ARG A 30 9.59 -1.81 0.51
N GLU A 31 8.99 -0.70 0.13
CA GLU A 31 9.53 0.62 0.44
C GLU A 31 9.51 0.88 1.94
N ALA A 32 8.46 0.47 2.63
CA ALA A 32 8.37 0.60 4.08
C ALA A 32 9.47 -0.21 4.78
N THR A 33 9.76 -1.41 4.29
CA THR A 33 10.81 -2.26 4.84
C THR A 33 12.18 -1.59 4.71
N ILE A 34 12.44 -1.00 3.55
CA ILE A 34 13.70 -0.30 3.31
C ILE A 34 13.81 0.91 4.24
N GLU A 35 12.73 1.67 4.38
CA GLU A 35 12.70 2.89 5.15
C GLU A 35 12.85 2.65 6.65
N THR A 36 12.11 1.68 7.19
CA THR A 36 12.13 1.41 8.62
C THR A 36 13.15 0.35 9.03
N GLY A 37 13.57 -0.49 8.09
CA GLY A 37 14.50 -1.59 8.36
C GLY A 37 13.91 -2.66 9.25
N TRP A 38 12.61 -2.64 9.45
CA TRP A 38 11.95 -3.55 10.39
C TRP A 38 10.55 -3.89 9.92
N VAL A 39 10.19 -5.16 10.01
CA VAL A 39 8.88 -5.66 9.60
C VAL A 39 8.05 -6.01 10.83
N GLY A 40 6.80 -5.56 10.85
CA GLY A 40 5.84 -6.00 11.85
C GLY A 40 5.59 -5.07 13.01
N ASN A 41 6.23 -3.90 13.08
CA ASN A 41 5.92 -2.94 14.13
C ASN A 41 4.94 -1.87 13.62
N ALA A 42 4.50 -1.00 14.53
CA ALA A 42 3.53 0.05 14.20
C ALA A 42 4.09 1.06 13.19
N GLU A 43 5.37 1.41 13.31
CA GLU A 43 6.03 2.32 12.37
C GLU A 43 6.05 1.76 10.96
N TYR A 44 6.40 0.48 10.85
CA TYR A 44 6.43 -0.21 9.57
C TYR A 44 5.04 -0.18 8.91
N TRP A 45 4.00 -0.53 9.69
CA TRP A 45 2.63 -0.58 9.17
C TRP A 45 2.17 0.81 8.71
N GLY A 46 2.44 1.84 9.53
CA GLY A 46 2.10 3.22 9.19
C GLY A 46 2.82 3.68 7.93
N SER A 47 4.09 3.34 7.80
CA SER A 47 4.89 3.67 6.62
C SER A 47 4.34 2.97 5.38
N ALA A 48 4.00 1.68 5.49
CA ALA A 48 3.45 0.91 4.38
C ALA A 48 2.12 1.51 3.91
N MET A 49 1.25 1.88 4.83
CA MET A 49 -0.03 2.49 4.49
C MET A 49 0.16 3.86 3.82
N ASP A 50 1.08 4.66 4.31
CA ASP A 50 1.38 5.95 3.73
C ASP A 50 1.88 5.82 2.30
N HIS A 51 2.82 4.92 2.06
CA HIS A 51 3.31 4.65 0.71
C HIS A 51 2.20 4.13 -0.19
N PHE A 52 1.37 3.24 0.33
CA PHE A 52 0.27 2.67 -0.44
C PHE A 52 -0.71 3.75 -0.90
N VAL A 53 -1.12 4.63 -0.01
CA VAL A 53 -2.04 5.72 -0.34
C VAL A 53 -1.44 6.63 -1.41
N ARG A 54 -0.17 6.96 -1.27
CA ARG A 54 0.52 7.79 -2.25
C ARG A 54 0.59 7.14 -3.63
N LEU A 55 0.86 5.84 -3.66
CA LEU A 55 0.90 5.10 -4.92
C LEU A 55 -0.48 5.05 -5.58
N LEU A 56 -1.53 4.88 -4.79
CA LEU A 56 -2.90 4.91 -5.31
C LEU A 56 -3.25 6.27 -5.89
N GLU A 57 -2.87 7.34 -5.22
CA GLU A 57 -3.12 8.69 -5.71
C GLU A 57 -2.40 8.95 -7.03
N LYS A 58 -1.18 8.43 -7.15
CA LYS A 58 -0.41 8.56 -8.37
C LYS A 58 -1.08 7.83 -9.53
N GLU A 59 -1.61 6.64 -9.28
CA GLU A 59 -2.37 5.89 -10.29
C GLU A 59 -3.63 6.62 -10.70
N ARG A 60 -4.30 7.22 -9.74
CA ARG A 60 -5.52 7.98 -9.98
C ARG A 60 -5.27 9.22 -10.83
N SER A 61 -4.10 9.83 -10.68
CA SER A 61 -3.74 11.06 -11.40
C SER A 61 -3.36 10.83 -12.86
N THR A 62 -3.05 9.60 -13.20
CA THR A 62 -2.76 9.26 -14.58
C THR A 62 -4.04 8.91 -15.30
#